data_32f59ed51260a33f7dd3a2da1f49ac7e
#
_entry.id   32f59ed51260a33f7dd3a2da1f49ac7e
#
_cell.length_a   1.000
_cell.length_b   1.000
_cell.length_c   1.000
_cell.angle_alpha   90.00
_cell.angle_beta   90.00
_cell.angle_gamma   90.00
#
_symmetry.space_group_name_H-M   'P 1'
#
loop_
_entity.id
_entity.type
_entity.pdbx_description
1 polymer ?
#
loop_
_entity_poly.entity_id
_entity_poly.type
_entity_poly.pdbx_seq_one_letter_code
_entity_poly.pdbx_strand_id
1 'polypeptide(L)'
;DNHDEGRFFGKVGKDLDRFKLGLGMLYTLRGIPSIYYGTELLYSALDDHGAMRQDFAGGWPGDKTSGFTGQGLTVDQREAQAYVRQLGALRLANPLIGTGNFMQFTPDMGSFAYAWYSDSEVILVLANGDDRVHRWPTERVADLGISPYTTFTDLIQGGTVTAGAELLFPAKGIRILRAVR
;
A
#
# COMPACT_ATOMS: atom_id res chain seq x y z
N ASP A 1 -0.11 6.49 -11.79
CA ASP A 1 -0.66 6.78 -13.11
C ASP A 1 -1.16 8.22 -13.23
N ASN A 2 -1.39 8.68 -14.45
CA ASN A 2 -1.93 10.00 -14.78
C ASN A 2 -2.64 9.95 -16.14
N HIS A 3 -3.03 11.08 -16.71
CA HIS A 3 -3.75 11.15 -17.98
C HIS A 3 -2.92 10.84 -19.25
N ASP A 4 -1.60 10.79 -19.13
CA ASP A 4 -0.66 10.50 -20.24
C ASP A 4 -0.01 9.12 -20.13
N GLU A 5 -0.19 8.46 -19.00
CA GLU A 5 0.39 7.17 -18.67
C GLU A 5 -0.67 6.09 -18.52
N GLY A 6 -0.37 4.89 -19.01
CA GLY A 6 -1.25 3.74 -18.81
C GLY A 6 -1.68 3.56 -17.35
N ARG A 7 -2.93 3.14 -17.16
CA ARG A 7 -3.54 3.00 -15.82
C ARG A 7 -2.79 1.95 -14.99
N PHE A 8 -2.56 2.25 -13.73
CA PHE A 8 -1.71 1.42 -12.87
C PHE A 8 -2.21 -0.03 -12.77
N PHE A 9 -3.50 -0.25 -12.64
CA PHE A 9 -4.06 -1.60 -12.58
C PHE A 9 -3.76 -2.41 -13.85
N GLY A 10 -3.80 -1.78 -15.03
CA GLY A 10 -3.37 -2.41 -16.28
C GLY A 10 -1.88 -2.74 -16.29
N LYS A 11 -1.03 -1.81 -15.83
CA LYS A 11 0.44 -1.99 -15.77
C LYS A 11 0.86 -3.15 -14.87
N VAL A 12 0.11 -3.43 -13.81
CA VAL A 12 0.37 -4.60 -12.94
C VAL A 12 -0.33 -5.88 -13.39
N GLY A 13 -0.83 -5.92 -14.63
CA GLY A 13 -1.44 -7.12 -15.22
C GLY A 13 -2.82 -7.43 -14.66
N LYS A 14 -3.54 -6.44 -14.14
CA LYS A 14 -4.84 -6.59 -13.47
C LYS A 14 -4.81 -7.52 -12.26
N ASP A 15 -3.65 -7.63 -11.63
CA ASP A 15 -3.43 -8.38 -10.40
C ASP A 15 -3.75 -7.48 -9.21
N LEU A 16 -4.79 -7.82 -8.43
CA LEU A 16 -5.27 -7.01 -7.31
C LEU A 16 -4.26 -6.96 -6.16
N ASP A 17 -3.50 -8.03 -5.93
CA ASP A 17 -2.49 -8.06 -4.87
C ASP A 17 -1.32 -7.14 -5.22
N ARG A 18 -0.84 -7.18 -6.46
CA ARG A 18 0.19 -6.25 -6.96
C ARG A 18 -0.29 -4.79 -6.96
N PHE A 19 -1.56 -4.57 -7.27
CA PHE A 19 -2.17 -3.25 -7.16
C PHE A 19 -2.16 -2.74 -5.72
N LYS A 20 -2.60 -3.56 -4.77
CA LYS A 20 -2.58 -3.22 -3.33
C LYS A 20 -1.15 -2.98 -2.82
N LEU A 21 -0.21 -3.83 -3.21
CA LEU A 21 1.20 -3.65 -2.89
C LEU A 21 1.72 -2.27 -3.34
N GLY A 22 1.50 -1.93 -4.61
CA GLY A 22 1.97 -0.65 -5.16
C GLY A 22 1.31 0.57 -4.51
N LEU A 23 0.01 0.52 -4.22
CA LEU A 23 -0.67 1.60 -3.51
C LEU A 23 -0.22 1.68 -2.04
N GLY A 24 -0.03 0.55 -1.36
CA GLY A 24 0.52 0.55 0.00
C GLY A 24 1.89 1.22 0.06
N MET A 25 2.76 0.96 -0.91
CA MET A 25 4.05 1.66 -1.05
C MET A 25 3.85 3.15 -1.34
N LEU A 26 2.98 3.52 -2.29
CA LEU A 26 2.71 4.92 -2.63
C LEU A 26 2.29 5.74 -1.40
N TYR A 27 1.45 5.18 -0.54
CA TYR A 27 0.97 5.86 0.66
C TYR A 27 1.97 5.90 1.81
N THR A 28 3.00 5.07 1.78
CA THR A 28 3.96 4.95 2.89
C THR A 28 5.39 5.37 2.54
N LEU A 29 5.71 5.56 1.26
CA LEU A 29 6.99 6.14 0.82
C LEU A 29 7.03 7.66 1.06
N ARG A 30 8.23 8.23 0.85
CA ARG A 30 8.48 9.68 0.94
C ARG A 30 7.70 10.42 -0.15
N GLY A 31 7.21 11.59 0.18
CA GLY A 31 6.45 12.45 -0.73
C GLY A 31 4.96 12.50 -0.42
N ILE A 32 4.21 13.15 -1.28
CA ILE A 32 2.76 13.29 -1.19
C ILE A 32 2.13 12.29 -2.16
N PRO A 33 1.33 11.33 -1.68
CA PRO A 33 0.66 10.39 -2.59
C PRO A 33 -0.34 11.13 -3.46
N SER A 34 -0.25 10.90 -4.77
CA SER A 34 -1.19 11.43 -5.75
C SER A 34 -1.85 10.27 -6.47
N ILE A 35 -3.18 10.24 -6.47
CA ILE A 35 -3.97 9.22 -7.15
C ILE A 35 -4.78 9.88 -8.24
N TYR A 36 -4.67 9.35 -9.46
CA TYR A 36 -5.48 9.77 -10.57
C TYR A 36 -6.88 9.14 -10.45
N TYR A 37 -7.94 9.90 -10.76
CA TYR A 37 -9.32 9.44 -10.60
C TYR A 37 -9.57 8.11 -11.33
N GLY A 38 -10.38 7.25 -10.73
CA GLY A 38 -10.70 5.91 -11.27
C GLY A 38 -9.63 4.84 -11.01
N THR A 39 -8.46 5.21 -10.44
CA THR A 39 -7.47 4.22 -9.97
C THR A 39 -8.10 3.35 -8.90
N GLU A 40 -8.85 3.93 -7.97
CA GLU A 40 -9.60 3.24 -6.92
C GLU A 40 -10.74 2.36 -7.45
N LEU A 41 -11.14 2.55 -8.73
CA LEU A 41 -12.13 1.72 -9.44
C LEU A 41 -11.49 0.74 -10.42
N LEU A 42 -10.19 0.53 -10.34
CA LEU A 42 -9.43 -0.41 -11.15
C LEU A 42 -9.48 -0.10 -12.66
N TYR A 43 -9.50 1.17 -13.04
CA TYR A 43 -9.34 1.55 -14.45
C TYR A 43 -8.01 1.03 -14.98
N SER A 44 -8.00 0.41 -16.16
CA SER A 44 -6.89 -0.45 -16.59
C SER A 44 -6.40 -0.24 -18.04
N ALA A 45 -6.86 0.79 -18.74
CA ALA A 45 -6.41 1.10 -20.10
C ALA A 45 -4.91 1.42 -20.12
N LEU A 46 -4.18 0.93 -21.13
CA LEU A 46 -2.72 1.07 -21.23
C LEU A 46 -2.30 2.05 -22.32
N ASP A 47 -2.86 1.93 -23.54
CA ASP A 47 -2.34 2.59 -24.74
C ASP A 47 -3.39 3.49 -25.43
N ASP A 48 -4.65 3.42 -25.05
CA ASP A 48 -5.72 4.26 -25.59
C ASP A 48 -5.93 5.47 -24.69
N HIS A 49 -5.51 6.65 -25.15
CA HIS A 49 -5.67 7.91 -24.44
C HIS A 49 -7.12 8.24 -24.08
N GLY A 50 -8.09 7.88 -24.91
CA GLY A 50 -9.51 8.08 -24.63
C GLY A 50 -9.96 7.19 -23.47
N ALA A 51 -9.63 5.90 -23.53
CA ALA A 51 -9.96 4.94 -22.47
C ALA A 51 -9.22 5.20 -21.16
N MET A 52 -7.98 5.74 -21.21
CA MET A 52 -7.26 6.15 -19.98
C MET A 52 -7.93 7.33 -19.27
N ARG A 53 -8.69 8.16 -20.02
CA ARG A 53 -9.39 9.37 -19.56
C ARG A 53 -10.91 9.18 -19.52
N GLN A 54 -11.37 7.91 -19.50
CA GLN A 54 -12.80 7.61 -19.44
C GLN A 54 -13.47 8.34 -18.27
N ASP A 55 -14.74 8.72 -18.43
CA ASP A 55 -15.52 9.39 -17.40
C ASP A 55 -15.58 8.57 -16.10
N PHE A 56 -15.64 9.29 -14.97
CA PHE A 56 -15.76 8.62 -13.69
C PHE A 56 -17.16 7.99 -13.55
N ALA A 57 -17.18 6.71 -13.22
CA ALA A 57 -18.42 5.95 -13.11
C ALA A 57 -19.39 6.56 -12.08
N GLY A 58 -20.60 6.89 -12.51
CA GLY A 58 -21.64 7.55 -11.71
C GLY A 58 -21.61 9.08 -11.82
N GLY A 59 -20.80 9.66 -12.72
CA GLY A 59 -20.74 11.09 -12.99
C GLY A 59 -21.90 11.62 -13.85
N TRP A 60 -22.60 10.75 -14.58
CA TRP A 60 -23.64 11.14 -15.53
C TRP A 60 -25.00 10.51 -15.24
N PRO A 61 -26.12 11.21 -15.58
CA PRO A 61 -27.44 10.61 -15.50
C PRO A 61 -27.55 9.36 -16.37
N GLY A 62 -28.02 8.25 -15.78
CA GLY A 62 -28.19 6.97 -16.49
C GLY A 62 -27.02 5.99 -16.35
N ASP A 63 -25.94 6.39 -15.66
CA ASP A 63 -24.85 5.46 -15.36
C ASP A 63 -25.37 4.26 -14.55
N LYS A 64 -25.00 3.06 -15.01
CA LYS A 64 -25.38 1.80 -14.35
C LYS A 64 -24.47 1.44 -13.19
N THR A 65 -23.29 2.05 -13.16
CA THR A 65 -22.28 1.88 -12.11
C THR A 65 -21.93 3.23 -11.50
N SER A 66 -21.64 3.25 -10.20
CA SER A 66 -21.29 4.49 -9.50
C SER A 66 -20.19 4.25 -8.46
N GLY A 67 -19.06 4.91 -8.65
CA GLY A 67 -17.99 4.97 -7.65
C GLY A 67 -18.38 5.75 -6.39
N PHE A 68 -19.41 6.62 -6.47
CA PHE A 68 -19.88 7.40 -5.31
C PHE A 68 -20.78 6.57 -4.39
N THR A 69 -21.67 5.76 -4.96
CA THR A 69 -22.66 4.98 -4.18
C THR A 69 -22.30 3.51 -4.03
N GLY A 70 -21.34 3.00 -4.82
CA GLY A 70 -21.00 1.60 -4.90
C GLY A 70 -21.97 0.76 -5.75
N GLN A 71 -23.00 1.38 -6.34
CA GLN A 71 -23.94 0.68 -7.20
C GLN A 71 -23.22 0.08 -8.42
N GLY A 72 -23.50 -1.19 -8.73
CA GLY A 72 -22.98 -1.87 -9.92
C GLY A 72 -21.47 -2.16 -9.91
N LEU A 73 -20.74 -1.78 -8.87
CA LEU A 73 -19.30 -2.12 -8.77
C LEU A 73 -19.09 -3.62 -8.56
N THR A 74 -18.04 -4.14 -9.16
CA THR A 74 -17.58 -5.53 -8.91
C THR A 74 -17.07 -5.70 -7.47
N VAL A 75 -16.84 -6.93 -7.04
CA VAL A 75 -16.23 -7.22 -5.74
C VAL A 75 -14.85 -6.58 -5.64
N ASP A 76 -14.01 -6.78 -6.67
CA ASP A 76 -12.64 -6.25 -6.70
C ASP A 76 -12.60 -4.72 -6.69
N GLN A 77 -13.52 -4.05 -7.40
CA GLN A 77 -13.62 -2.58 -7.36
C GLN A 77 -14.00 -2.05 -5.98
N ARG A 78 -14.94 -2.71 -5.30
CA ARG A 78 -15.29 -2.34 -3.91
C ARG A 78 -14.12 -2.56 -2.96
N GLU A 79 -13.40 -3.66 -3.14
CA GLU A 79 -12.23 -3.98 -2.35
C GLU A 79 -11.10 -2.96 -2.56
N ALA A 80 -10.79 -2.62 -3.81
CA ALA A 80 -9.79 -1.61 -4.17
C ALA A 80 -10.15 -0.24 -3.58
N GLN A 81 -11.42 0.19 -3.71
CA GLN A 81 -11.88 1.46 -3.16
C GLN A 81 -11.81 1.49 -1.63
N ALA A 82 -12.18 0.39 -0.97
CA ALA A 82 -12.07 0.27 0.49
C ALA A 82 -10.60 0.33 0.94
N TYR A 83 -9.70 -0.33 0.21
CA TYR A 83 -8.27 -0.34 0.49
C TYR A 83 -7.64 1.04 0.33
N VAL A 84 -7.95 1.78 -0.74
CA VAL A 84 -7.50 3.17 -0.94
C VAL A 84 -7.96 4.07 0.21
N ARG A 85 -9.22 3.92 0.64
CA ARG A 85 -9.75 4.67 1.79
C ARG A 85 -9.02 4.31 3.09
N GLN A 86 -8.74 3.01 3.30
CA GLN A 86 -7.97 2.53 4.45
C GLN A 86 -6.56 3.13 4.48
N LEU A 87 -5.85 3.15 3.35
CA LEU A 87 -4.51 3.74 3.24
C LEU A 87 -4.53 5.26 3.52
N GLY A 88 -5.53 5.98 3.01
CA GLY A 88 -5.70 7.40 3.31
C GLY A 88 -5.91 7.67 4.80
N ALA A 89 -6.80 6.90 5.43
CA ALA A 89 -7.06 6.99 6.87
C ALA A 89 -5.80 6.61 7.69
N LEU A 90 -5.09 5.55 7.28
CA LEU A 90 -3.84 5.14 7.91
C LEU A 90 -2.80 6.28 7.90
N ARG A 91 -2.57 6.90 6.74
CA ARG A 91 -1.59 7.98 6.62
C ARG A 91 -1.97 9.20 7.47
N LEU A 92 -3.26 9.57 7.50
CA LEU A 92 -3.75 10.66 8.36
C LEU A 92 -3.59 10.37 9.85
N ALA A 93 -3.84 9.13 10.26
CA ALA A 93 -3.72 8.70 11.65
C ALA A 93 -2.26 8.51 12.12
N ASN A 94 -1.30 8.46 11.18
CA ASN A 94 0.12 8.22 11.48
C ASN A 94 1.01 9.30 10.85
N PRO A 95 1.05 10.51 11.43
CA PRO A 95 1.84 11.64 10.89
C PRO A 95 3.33 11.35 10.76
N LEU A 96 3.85 10.37 11.52
CA LEU A 96 5.23 9.90 11.41
C LEU A 96 5.58 9.56 9.95
N ILE A 97 4.60 9.02 9.17
CA ILE A 97 4.74 8.83 7.73
C ILE A 97 4.77 10.20 7.05
N GLY A 98 5.96 10.67 6.74
CA GLY A 98 6.21 11.94 6.07
C GLY A 98 6.86 13.01 6.94
N THR A 99 6.82 12.91 8.26
CA THR A 99 7.48 13.88 9.18
C THR A 99 8.65 13.27 9.94
N GLY A 100 8.70 11.95 10.09
CA GLY A 100 9.75 11.23 10.81
C GLY A 100 11.06 11.10 10.02
N ASN A 101 12.05 10.53 10.66
CA ASN A 101 13.25 10.07 9.98
C ASN A 101 12.90 8.86 9.10
N PHE A 102 13.61 8.73 7.99
CA PHE A 102 13.36 7.65 7.02
C PHE A 102 14.61 6.81 6.83
N MET A 103 14.45 5.50 6.98
CA MET A 103 15.48 4.50 6.74
C MET A 103 14.99 3.49 5.71
N GLN A 104 15.82 3.12 4.77
CA GLN A 104 15.55 2.03 3.83
C GLN A 104 16.61 0.96 3.97
N PHE A 105 16.21 -0.28 3.78
CA PHE A 105 17.09 -1.44 3.82
C PHE A 105 17.38 -1.92 2.40
N THR A 106 18.54 -2.53 2.21
CA THR A 106 18.92 -3.06 0.88
C THR A 106 17.85 -4.06 0.41
N PRO A 107 17.26 -3.86 -0.78
CA PRO A 107 16.33 -4.81 -1.35
C PRO A 107 16.97 -6.17 -1.58
N ASP A 108 16.20 -7.24 -1.40
CA ASP A 108 16.63 -8.61 -1.65
C ASP A 108 15.47 -9.42 -2.24
N MET A 109 15.75 -10.22 -3.29
CA MET A 109 14.84 -11.17 -3.93
C MET A 109 13.41 -10.63 -4.20
N GLY A 110 13.29 -9.38 -4.67
CA GLY A 110 11.99 -8.74 -4.91
C GLY A 110 11.31 -8.17 -3.67
N SER A 111 11.94 -8.30 -2.50
CA SER A 111 11.46 -7.72 -1.24
C SER A 111 12.16 -6.41 -0.94
N PHE A 112 11.41 -5.45 -0.40
CA PHE A 112 11.92 -4.15 -0.01
C PHE A 112 11.36 -3.75 1.35
N ALA A 113 12.23 -3.38 2.27
CA ALA A 113 11.85 -2.89 3.59
C ALA A 113 12.32 -1.45 3.79
N TYR A 114 11.51 -0.67 4.48
CA TYR A 114 11.84 0.67 4.91
C TYR A 114 11.07 1.05 6.17
N ALA A 115 11.53 2.06 6.87
CA ALA A 115 10.90 2.50 8.09
C ALA A 115 10.86 4.02 8.20
N TRP A 116 9.80 4.50 8.84
CA TRP A 116 9.71 5.82 9.43
C TRP A 116 9.92 5.68 10.94
N TYR A 117 10.71 6.57 11.53
CA TYR A 117 10.98 6.47 12.97
C TYR A 117 11.22 7.84 13.63
N SER A 118 10.95 7.88 14.91
CA SER A 118 11.27 8.95 15.84
C SER A 118 11.88 8.37 17.13
N ASP A 119 12.09 9.18 18.11
CA ASP A 119 12.57 8.71 19.43
C ASP A 119 11.52 7.85 20.17
N SER A 120 10.24 7.96 19.82
CA SER A 120 9.13 7.31 20.51
C SER A 120 8.43 6.21 19.74
N GLU A 121 8.54 6.15 18.41
CA GLU A 121 7.82 5.17 17.60
C GLU A 121 8.52 4.82 16.29
N VAL A 122 8.15 3.66 15.75
CA VAL A 122 8.62 3.14 14.45
C VAL A 122 7.42 2.66 13.65
N ILE A 123 7.40 2.98 12.36
CA ILE A 123 6.53 2.33 11.37
C ILE A 123 7.42 1.63 10.35
N LEU A 124 7.44 0.31 10.42
CA LEU A 124 8.18 -0.57 9.53
C LEU A 124 7.27 -1.05 8.41
N VAL A 125 7.73 -0.91 7.17
CA VAL A 125 7.01 -1.37 5.98
C VAL A 125 7.80 -2.50 5.32
N LEU A 126 7.12 -3.62 5.10
CA LEU A 126 7.63 -4.82 4.44
C LEU A 126 6.86 -5.04 3.14
N ALA A 127 7.48 -4.76 2.00
CA ALA A 127 6.89 -4.88 0.66
C ALA A 127 7.57 -6.03 -0.11
N ASN A 128 6.78 -6.89 -0.75
CA ASN A 128 7.26 -8.04 -1.51
C ASN A 128 6.52 -8.19 -2.83
N GLY A 129 7.24 -8.07 -3.93
CA GLY A 129 6.73 -8.26 -5.29
C GLY A 129 6.83 -9.69 -5.81
N ASP A 130 7.50 -10.61 -5.07
CA ASP A 130 7.63 -12.02 -5.43
C ASP A 130 6.34 -12.80 -5.11
N ASP A 131 6.15 -13.90 -5.80
CA ASP A 131 5.06 -14.87 -5.58
C ASP A 131 5.28 -15.75 -4.33
N ARG A 132 6.40 -15.62 -3.64
CA ARG A 132 6.77 -16.38 -2.46
C ARG A 132 6.83 -15.50 -1.22
N VAL A 133 6.51 -16.10 -0.07
CA VAL A 133 6.74 -15.49 1.23
C VAL A 133 8.23 -15.43 1.50
N HIS A 134 8.73 -14.28 1.91
CA HIS A 134 10.12 -14.10 2.32
C HIS A 134 10.18 -13.83 3.82
N ARG A 135 11.32 -14.17 4.43
CA ARG A 135 11.60 -13.86 5.83
C ARG A 135 12.44 -12.60 5.91
N TRP A 136 12.10 -11.70 6.82
CA TRP A 136 13.00 -10.62 7.15
C TRP A 136 13.93 -11.04 8.28
N PRO A 137 15.27 -10.79 8.15
CA PRO A 137 16.23 -10.99 9.24
C PRO A 137 15.84 -10.12 10.46
N THR A 138 15.48 -10.78 11.56
CA THR A 138 14.98 -10.08 12.76
C THR A 138 16.06 -9.27 13.45
N GLU A 139 17.33 -9.58 13.23
CA GLU A 139 18.49 -8.84 13.72
C GLU A 139 18.47 -7.37 13.23
N ARG A 140 17.90 -7.14 12.06
CA ARG A 140 17.84 -5.79 11.45
C ARG A 140 16.88 -4.84 12.15
N VAL A 141 16.03 -5.31 13.07
CA VAL A 141 15.25 -4.39 13.92
C VAL A 141 16.15 -3.56 14.82
N ALA A 142 17.35 -4.05 15.16
CA ALA A 142 18.34 -3.31 15.93
C ALA A 142 18.80 -2.02 15.21
N ASP A 143 18.84 -2.03 13.87
CA ASP A 143 19.17 -0.85 13.06
C ASP A 143 18.15 0.30 13.30
N LEU A 144 16.93 -0.05 13.71
CA LEU A 144 15.86 0.88 14.08
C LEU A 144 15.90 1.29 15.56
N GLY A 145 16.87 0.79 16.34
CA GLY A 145 16.98 1.05 17.78
C GLY A 145 15.87 0.43 18.62
N ILE A 146 15.28 -0.68 18.14
CA ILE A 146 14.23 -1.41 18.86
C ILE A 146 14.67 -2.83 19.23
N SER A 147 14.05 -3.37 20.29
CA SER A 147 14.33 -4.72 20.77
C SER A 147 13.78 -5.79 19.82
N PRO A 148 14.45 -6.96 19.64
CA PRO A 148 13.89 -8.10 18.94
C PRO A 148 12.61 -8.66 19.60
N TYR A 149 12.32 -8.27 20.84
CA TYR A 149 11.07 -8.64 21.55
C TYR A 149 9.96 -7.60 21.38
N THR A 150 10.19 -6.52 20.62
CA THR A 150 9.18 -5.48 20.37
C THR A 150 7.97 -6.07 19.67
N THR A 151 6.79 -5.71 20.16
CA THR A 151 5.52 -6.06 19.56
C THR A 151 5.05 -4.94 18.64
N PHE A 152 4.78 -5.29 17.39
CA PHE A 152 4.19 -4.39 16.40
C PHE A 152 2.69 -4.60 16.30
N THR A 153 1.96 -3.52 16.03
CA THR A 153 0.57 -3.56 15.54
C THR A 153 0.57 -3.53 14.01
N ASP A 154 -0.13 -4.44 13.37
CA ASP A 154 -0.34 -4.41 11.92
C ASP A 154 -1.44 -3.41 11.58
N LEU A 155 -1.10 -2.35 10.84
CA LEU A 155 -2.00 -1.24 10.54
C LEU A 155 -2.99 -1.54 9.39
N ILE A 156 -2.77 -2.62 8.63
CA ILE A 156 -3.64 -3.05 7.53
C ILE A 156 -4.56 -4.19 7.98
N GLN A 157 -3.97 -5.25 8.54
CA GLN A 157 -4.71 -6.47 8.88
C GLN A 157 -5.26 -6.44 10.32
N GLY A 158 -4.73 -5.53 11.15
CA GLY A 158 -4.99 -5.54 12.58
C GLY A 158 -4.21 -6.65 13.30
N GLY A 159 -4.36 -6.68 14.64
CA GLY A 159 -3.62 -7.61 15.47
C GLY A 159 -2.16 -7.21 15.70
N THR A 160 -1.39 -8.12 16.30
CA THR A 160 -0.01 -7.86 16.71
C THR A 160 0.94 -8.95 16.21
N VAL A 161 2.21 -8.57 16.02
CA VAL A 161 3.30 -9.47 15.71
C VAL A 161 4.54 -9.06 16.51
N THR A 162 5.24 -10.04 17.11
CA THR A 162 6.49 -9.78 17.85
C THR A 162 7.68 -9.86 16.89
N ALA A 163 8.61 -8.92 17.00
CA ALA A 163 9.79 -8.85 16.12
C ALA A 163 10.67 -10.09 16.20
N GLY A 164 10.82 -10.71 17.36
CA GLY A 164 11.58 -11.97 17.56
C GLY A 164 10.88 -13.21 17.02
N ALA A 165 9.56 -13.15 16.74
CA ALA A 165 8.92 -14.07 15.84
C ALA A 165 9.25 -13.62 14.41
N GLU A 166 9.26 -14.54 13.47
CA GLU A 166 9.62 -14.23 12.08
C GLU A 166 8.76 -13.12 11.48
N LEU A 167 9.37 -11.98 11.19
CA LEU A 167 8.74 -10.96 10.37
C LEU A 167 8.72 -11.45 8.93
N LEU A 168 7.52 -11.65 8.39
CA LEU A 168 7.32 -12.16 7.04
C LEU A 168 6.90 -11.05 6.09
N PHE A 169 7.54 -11.02 4.92
CA PHE A 169 7.02 -10.37 3.75
C PHE A 169 5.96 -11.28 3.12
N PRO A 170 4.69 -10.88 3.06
CA PRO A 170 3.68 -11.68 2.37
C PRO A 170 3.98 -11.78 0.88
N ALA A 171 3.63 -12.90 0.24
CA ALA A 171 3.71 -13.02 -1.21
C ALA A 171 2.84 -11.95 -1.89
N LYS A 172 3.38 -11.26 -2.90
CA LYS A 172 2.72 -10.15 -3.63
C LYS A 172 2.01 -9.16 -2.70
N GLY A 173 2.63 -8.83 -1.56
CA GLY A 173 1.91 -8.11 -0.53
C GLY A 173 2.77 -7.12 0.25
N ILE A 174 2.10 -6.42 1.15
CA ILE A 174 2.70 -5.41 2.00
C ILE A 174 2.20 -5.57 3.44
N ARG A 175 3.09 -5.35 4.39
CA ARG A 175 2.75 -5.17 5.81
C ARG A 175 3.21 -3.79 6.27
N ILE A 176 2.39 -3.14 7.05
CA ILE A 176 2.69 -1.84 7.66
C ILE A 176 2.56 -2.01 9.17
N LEU A 177 3.69 -2.03 9.85
CA LEU A 177 3.83 -2.46 11.24
C LEU A 177 4.25 -1.28 12.10
N ARG A 178 3.47 -0.95 13.14
CA ARG A 178 3.78 0.13 14.07
C ARG A 178 4.18 -0.40 15.44
N ALA A 179 5.26 0.12 15.99
CA ALA A 179 5.67 -0.11 17.37
C ALA A 179 5.95 1.21 18.09
N VAL A 180 5.67 1.26 19.40
CA VAL A 180 6.13 2.30 20.31
C VAL A 180 7.47 1.83 20.91
N ARG A 181 8.43 2.74 21.01
CA ARG A 181 9.76 2.49 21.60
C ARG A 181 9.73 2.54 23.12
#